data_4de8ffe7d5ff600b15c5a939c32dd02a
#
_entry.id   4de8ffe7d5ff600b15c5a939c32dd02a
#
_cell.length_a   1.000
_cell.length_b   1.000
_cell.length_c   1.000
_cell.angle_alpha   90.00
_cell.angle_beta   90.00
_cell.angle_gamma   90.00
#
_symmetry.space_group_name_H-M   'P 1'
#
loop_
_entity.id
_entity.type
_entity.pdbx_description
1 polymer ?
#
loop_
_entity_poly.entity_id
_entity_poly.type
_entity_poly.pdbx_seq_one_letter_code
_entity_poly.pdbx_strand_id
1 'polypeptide(L)' 'FTPEQRLKLALKYLDEHSFLTVHEYRKLTGLLQTAATIELKQWGDQPNSGIGIAGRGAHRIYIKKKQEE' A
#
# COMPACT_ATOMS: atom_id res chain seq x y z
N PHE A 1 -9.72 -10.37 6.79
CA PHE A 1 -9.29 -8.99 7.11
C PHE A 1 -10.27 -7.98 6.58
N THR A 2 -10.51 -6.92 7.37
CA THR A 2 -11.22 -5.74 6.88
C THR A 2 -10.25 -4.86 6.08
N PRO A 3 -10.76 -3.93 5.24
CA PRO A 3 -9.87 -2.99 4.54
C PRO A 3 -8.95 -2.22 5.48
N GLU A 4 -9.46 -1.80 6.63
CA GLU A 4 -8.66 -1.08 7.63
C GLU A 4 -7.55 -1.95 8.20
N GLN A 5 -7.82 -3.23 8.43
CA GLN A 5 -6.80 -4.18 8.90
C GLN A 5 -5.72 -4.37 7.84
N ARG A 6 -6.11 -4.47 6.58
CA ARG A 6 -5.15 -4.58 5.48
C ARG A 6 -4.28 -3.34 5.38
N LEU A 7 -4.88 -2.15 5.55
CA LEU A 7 -4.11 -0.91 5.55
C LEU A 7 -3.10 -0.88 6.69
N LYS A 8 -3.50 -1.32 7.87
CA LYS A 8 -2.57 -1.38 9.01
C LYS A 8 -1.40 -2.33 8.74
N LEU A 9 -1.64 -3.46 8.09
CA LEU A 9 -0.57 -4.37 7.71
C LEU A 9 0.39 -3.71 6.73
N ALA A 10 -0.13 -2.98 5.76
CA ALA A 10 0.70 -2.28 4.79
C ALA A 10 1.54 -1.19 5.46
N LEU A 11 0.96 -0.41 6.35
CA LEU A 11 1.68 0.65 7.06
C LEU A 11 2.76 0.07 7.97
N LYS A 12 2.46 -1.03 8.65
CA LYS A 12 3.46 -1.72 9.49
C LYS A 12 4.62 -2.21 8.64
N TYR A 13 4.34 -2.78 7.49
CA TYR A 13 5.37 -3.21 6.55
C TYR A 13 6.25 -2.03 6.13
N LEU A 14 5.63 -0.90 5.82
CA LEU A 14 6.36 0.30 5.40
C LEU A 14 7.18 0.93 6.52
N ASP A 15 6.84 0.68 7.78
CA ASP A 15 7.68 1.12 8.90
C ASP A 15 9.02 0.37 8.94
N GLU A 16 9.05 -0.84 8.40
CA GLU A 16 10.24 -1.69 8.41
C GLU A 16 10.95 -1.72 7.05
N HIS A 17 10.29 -1.30 5.99
CA HIS A 17 10.79 -1.36 4.62
C HIS A 17 10.58 -0.04 3.91
N SER A 18 11.44 0.24 2.92
CA SER A 18 11.40 1.52 2.21
C SER A 18 10.21 1.67 1.28
N PHE A 19 9.67 0.56 0.78
CA PHE A 19 8.56 0.60 -0.16
C PHE A 19 7.78 -0.70 -0.10
N LEU A 20 6.57 -0.67 -0.68
CA LEU A 20 5.67 -1.81 -0.75
C LEU A 20 5.23 -2.00 -2.20
N THR A 21 5.26 -3.24 -2.68
CA THR A 21 4.75 -3.58 -4.01
C THR A 21 3.43 -4.34 -3.88
N VAL A 22 2.70 -4.46 -4.99
CA VAL A 22 1.49 -5.28 -5.03
C VAL A 22 1.79 -6.72 -4.60
N HIS A 23 2.93 -7.26 -5.03
CA HIS A 23 3.34 -8.61 -4.67
C HIS A 23 3.45 -8.80 -3.15
N GLU A 24 4.08 -7.84 -2.47
CA GLU A 24 4.21 -7.89 -1.01
C GLU A 24 2.87 -7.69 -0.32
N TYR A 25 2.03 -6.81 -0.85
CA TYR A 25 0.70 -6.59 -0.31
C TYR A 25 -0.16 -7.85 -0.39
N ARG A 26 -0.03 -8.60 -1.48
CA ARG A 26 -0.71 -9.89 -1.62
C ARG A 26 -0.25 -10.88 -0.55
N LYS A 27 1.03 -10.93 -0.28
CA LYS A 27 1.57 -11.81 0.78
C LYS A 27 1.04 -11.44 2.15
N LEU A 28 0.94 -10.15 2.42
CA LEU A 28 0.47 -9.66 3.70
C LEU A 28 -1.02 -9.90 3.93
N THR A 29 -1.81 -9.83 2.88
CA THR A 29 -3.27 -9.79 3.00
C THR A 29 -3.96 -11.02 2.44
N GLY A 30 -3.30 -11.80 1.60
CA GLY A 30 -3.92 -12.93 0.93
C GLY A 30 -4.81 -12.55 -0.24
N LEU A 31 -4.82 -11.30 -0.66
CA LEU A 31 -5.64 -10.85 -1.78
C LEU A 31 -5.12 -11.37 -3.12
N LEU A 32 -6.03 -11.52 -4.09
CA LEU A 32 -5.67 -11.78 -5.47
C LEU A 32 -5.04 -10.53 -6.08
N GLN A 33 -4.26 -10.72 -7.16
CA GLN A 33 -3.50 -9.63 -7.77
C GLN A 33 -4.38 -8.44 -8.16
N THR A 34 -5.52 -8.70 -8.81
CA THR A 34 -6.43 -7.65 -9.25
C THR A 34 -6.96 -6.86 -8.05
N ALA A 35 -7.44 -7.57 -7.02
CA ALA A 35 -7.98 -6.93 -5.83
C ALA A 35 -6.91 -6.14 -5.10
N ALA A 36 -5.69 -6.69 -4.98
CA ALA A 36 -4.59 -6.00 -4.31
C ALA A 36 -4.20 -4.71 -5.05
N THR A 37 -4.13 -4.78 -6.38
CA THR A 37 -3.79 -3.62 -7.21
C THR A 37 -4.82 -2.50 -7.04
N ILE A 38 -6.10 -2.84 -7.12
CA ILE A 38 -7.20 -1.87 -6.98
C ILE A 38 -7.16 -1.25 -5.58
N GLU A 39 -7.00 -2.07 -4.55
CA GLU A 39 -7.03 -1.59 -3.17
C GLU A 39 -5.84 -0.69 -2.86
N LEU A 40 -4.63 -1.07 -3.29
CA LEU A 40 -3.46 -0.21 -3.10
C LEU A 40 -3.61 1.12 -3.83
N LYS A 41 -4.16 1.09 -5.04
CA LYS A 41 -4.43 2.32 -5.78
C LYS A 41 -5.42 3.22 -5.03
N GLN A 42 -6.46 2.62 -4.46
CA GLN A 42 -7.44 3.38 -3.66
C GLN A 42 -6.76 4.01 -2.44
N TRP A 43 -5.92 3.26 -1.73
CA TRP A 43 -5.19 3.81 -0.58
C TRP A 43 -4.25 4.93 -1.01
N GLY A 44 -3.56 4.77 -2.14
CA GLY A 44 -2.67 5.81 -2.66
C GLY A 44 -3.40 7.09 -3.05
N ASP A 45 -4.65 6.97 -3.48
CA ASP A 45 -5.48 8.12 -3.87
C ASP A 45 -6.14 8.81 -2.65
N GLN A 46 -6.13 8.17 -1.48
CA GLN A 46 -6.73 8.74 -0.28
C GLN A 46 -5.65 9.46 0.54
N PRO A 47 -5.79 10.78 0.74
CA PRO A 47 -4.76 11.55 1.46
C PRO A 47 -4.58 11.13 2.92
N ASN A 48 -5.59 10.55 3.52
CA ASN A 48 -5.56 10.16 4.94
C ASN A 48 -5.12 8.73 5.17
N SER A 49 -4.83 7.97 4.13
CA SER A 49 -4.44 6.57 4.28
C SER A 49 -3.03 6.39 4.81
N GLY A 50 -2.16 7.36 4.57
CA GLY A 50 -0.75 7.25 4.89
C GLY A 50 0.08 6.55 3.82
N ILE A 51 -0.51 6.18 2.70
CA ILE A 51 0.18 5.52 1.59
C ILE A 51 0.30 6.48 0.42
N GLY A 52 1.52 6.61 -0.11
CA GLY A 52 1.78 7.37 -1.32
C GLY A 52 2.17 6.45 -2.46
N ILE A 53 1.96 6.91 -3.69
CA ILE A 53 2.34 6.19 -4.90
C ILE A 53 3.64 6.79 -5.44
N ALA A 54 4.64 5.94 -5.71
CA ALA A 54 5.88 6.34 -6.34
C ALA A 54 6.16 5.40 -7.51
N GLY A 55 6.98 5.85 -8.46
CA GLY A 55 7.28 5.08 -9.66
C GLY A 55 6.17 5.17 -10.70
N ARG A 56 6.40 4.57 -11.86
CA ARG A 56 5.48 4.63 -13.00
C ARG A 56 5.38 3.26 -13.66
N GLY A 57 4.20 2.99 -14.21
CA GLY A 57 3.96 1.79 -15.00
C GLY A 57 4.24 0.51 -14.24
N ALA A 58 5.03 -0.38 -14.83
CA ALA A 58 5.34 -1.69 -14.23
C ALA A 58 6.22 -1.58 -12.98
N HIS A 59 6.84 -0.43 -12.74
CA HIS A 59 7.70 -0.20 -11.60
C HIS A 59 7.02 0.62 -10.50
N ARG A 60 5.69 0.64 -10.49
CA ARG A 60 4.95 1.36 -9.46
C ARG A 60 5.21 0.73 -8.09
N ILE A 61 5.59 1.59 -7.15
CA ILE A 61 5.77 1.19 -5.76
C ILE A 61 4.92 2.09 -4.87
N TYR A 62 4.69 1.63 -3.66
CA TYR A 62 3.92 2.38 -2.67
C TYR A 62 4.82 2.66 -1.49
N ILE A 63 4.76 3.88 -0.99
CA ILE A 63 5.63 4.34 0.10
C ILE A 63 4.76 4.90 1.23
N LYS A 64 5.36 5.00 2.41
CA LYS A 64 4.69 5.66 3.52
C LYS A 64 4.73 7.17 3.29
N LYS A 65 3.55 7.76 3.23
CA LYS A 65 3.42 9.19 3.02
C LYS A 65 3.66 9.89 4.34
N LYS A 66 4.61 10.83 4.36
CA LYS A 66 4.83 11.64 5.55
C LYS A 66 3.66 12.58 5.72
N GLN A 67 3.11 12.60 6.92
CA GLN A 67 2.13 13.62 7.27
C GLN A 67 2.87 14.88 7.64
N GLU A 68 2.55 15.95 6.94
CA GLU A 68 3.03 17.28 7.35
C GLU A 68 2.16 17.79 8.47
N GLU A 69 2.80 18.23 9.51
CA GLU A 69 2.12 18.89 10.59
C GLU A 69 1.87 20.35 10.23
#